data_54e31e9725aeddcf35326d37ada4ee58
#
_entry.id   54e31e9725aeddcf35326d37ada4ee58
#
_cell.length_a   1.000
_cell.length_b   1.000
_cell.length_c   1.000
_cell.angle_alpha   90.00
_cell.angle_beta   90.00
_cell.angle_gamma   90.00
#
_symmetry.space_group_name_H-M   'P 1'
#
loop_
_entity.id
_entity.type
_entity.pdbx_description
1 polymer ?
#
loop_
_entity_poly.entity_id
_entity_poly.type
_entity_poly.pdbx_seq_one_letter_code
_entity_poly.pdbx_strand_id
1 'polypeptide(L)'
;ALPPYSLPQDEKRALLRPRLEALTRHHYEACAAYRNIVDRVFGGLDVLDFGRLEGLPFLPVSLFKTHELRSVPDAEVLKVLTSSGTTGQQVSRVAVDAETGQVQSAVLVKVAQHFLGKERLPMVILDHAGVVKDRHSYSARGAGILGMAQFGYRPFYALREDMSLDEQGLRAY
;
A
#
# COMPACT_ATOMS: atom_id res chain seq x y z
N ALA A 1 18.56 8.93 10.88
CA ALA A 1 17.28 8.20 10.84
C ALA A 1 17.39 6.97 11.75
N LEU A 2 16.35 6.68 12.54
CA LEU A 2 16.31 5.47 13.36
C LEU A 2 16.22 4.23 12.47
N PRO A 3 16.84 3.10 12.86
CA PRO A 3 16.67 1.84 12.15
C PRO A 3 15.19 1.42 12.13
N PRO A 4 14.70 0.73 11.09
CA PRO A 4 13.37 0.17 11.08
C PRO A 4 13.12 -0.71 12.30
N TYR A 5 11.91 -0.61 12.87
CA TYR A 5 11.47 -1.39 14.05
C TYR A 5 12.25 -1.16 15.37
N SER A 6 13.08 -0.12 15.45
CA SER A 6 13.92 0.14 16.66
C SER A 6 13.24 0.97 17.74
N LEU A 7 12.09 1.61 17.43
CA LEU A 7 11.40 2.45 18.42
C LEU A 7 10.70 1.62 19.50
N PRO A 8 10.92 1.94 20.80
CA PRO A 8 10.08 1.44 21.87
C PRO A 8 8.60 1.73 21.63
N GLN A 9 7.71 0.89 22.16
CA GLN A 9 6.28 0.97 21.87
C GLN A 9 5.66 2.31 22.30
N ASP A 10 6.08 2.85 23.45
CA ASP A 10 5.53 4.12 23.95
C ASP A 10 5.98 5.32 23.10
N GLU A 11 7.23 5.34 22.67
CA GLU A 11 7.73 6.36 21.75
C GLU A 11 7.03 6.27 20.39
N LYS A 12 6.81 5.05 19.89
CA LYS A 12 6.05 4.82 18.65
C LYS A 12 4.62 5.32 18.77
N ARG A 13 3.94 5.04 19.88
CA ARG A 13 2.57 5.54 20.15
C ARG A 13 2.54 7.07 20.20
N ALA A 14 3.50 7.69 20.88
CA ALA A 14 3.61 9.15 20.98
C ALA A 14 3.80 9.82 19.61
N LEU A 15 4.55 9.18 18.68
CA LEU A 15 4.74 9.67 17.32
C LEU A 15 3.51 9.44 16.41
N LEU A 16 2.84 8.29 16.55
CA LEU A 16 1.73 7.92 15.69
C LEU A 16 0.44 8.68 16.03
N ARG A 17 0.16 8.87 17.32
CA ARG A 17 -1.08 9.47 17.79
C ARG A 17 -1.43 10.81 17.11
N PRO A 18 -0.58 11.86 17.15
CA PRO A 18 -0.93 13.15 16.54
C PRO A 18 -1.09 13.05 15.02
N ARG A 19 -0.35 12.16 14.37
CA ARG A 19 -0.47 11.94 12.92
C ARG A 19 -1.77 11.24 12.54
N LEU A 20 -2.16 10.23 13.30
CA LEU A 20 -3.42 9.52 13.08
C LEU A 20 -4.62 10.38 13.42
N GLU A 21 -4.55 11.23 14.46
CA GLU A 21 -5.56 12.24 14.73
C GLU A 21 -5.73 13.19 13.54
N ALA A 22 -4.64 13.77 13.04
CA ALA A 22 -4.67 14.67 11.89
C ALA A 22 -5.27 14.01 10.64
N LEU A 23 -4.88 12.76 10.36
CA LEU A 23 -5.43 11.98 9.24
C LEU A 23 -6.92 11.66 9.45
N THR A 24 -7.34 11.31 10.67
CA THR A 24 -8.75 11.04 10.98
C THR A 24 -9.60 12.28 10.71
N ARG A 25 -9.17 13.45 11.16
CA ARG A 25 -9.86 14.73 10.91
C ARG A 25 -9.89 15.07 9.43
N HIS A 26 -8.76 14.95 8.74
CA HIS A 26 -8.67 15.18 7.30
C HIS A 26 -9.65 14.29 6.51
N HIS A 27 -9.65 12.98 6.78
CA HIS A 27 -10.54 12.05 6.09
C HIS A 27 -12.01 12.27 6.44
N TYR A 28 -12.31 12.66 7.67
CA TYR A 28 -13.65 13.01 8.08
C TYR A 28 -14.18 14.23 7.32
N GLU A 29 -13.36 15.22 7.08
CA GLU A 29 -13.73 16.43 6.34
C GLU A 29 -13.85 16.16 4.83
N ALA A 30 -12.89 15.43 4.27
CA ALA A 30 -12.73 15.29 2.82
C ALA A 30 -13.46 14.06 2.22
N CYS A 31 -13.86 13.06 3.02
CA CYS A 31 -14.51 11.86 2.54
C CYS A 31 -15.89 11.66 3.18
N ALA A 32 -16.97 11.95 2.44
CA ALA A 32 -18.33 11.81 2.96
C ALA A 32 -18.69 10.39 3.42
N ALA A 33 -18.21 9.36 2.72
CA ALA A 33 -18.43 7.97 3.10
C ALA A 33 -17.75 7.63 4.44
N TYR A 34 -16.50 8.10 4.64
CA TYR A 34 -15.80 7.94 5.91
C TYR A 34 -16.50 8.70 7.04
N ARG A 35 -16.91 9.93 6.82
CA ARG A 35 -17.70 10.73 7.78
C ARG A 35 -18.95 10.01 8.23
N ASN A 36 -19.75 9.51 7.29
CA ASN A 36 -20.97 8.76 7.60
C ASN A 36 -20.69 7.52 8.47
N ILE A 37 -19.56 6.84 8.25
CA ILE A 37 -19.19 5.69 9.08
C ILE A 37 -18.81 6.16 10.49
N VAL A 38 -17.98 7.19 10.61
CA VAL A 38 -17.56 7.74 11.91
C VAL A 38 -18.78 8.19 12.72
N ASP A 39 -19.70 8.92 12.09
CA ASP A 39 -20.91 9.43 12.79
C ASP A 39 -21.83 8.30 13.26
N ARG A 40 -22.06 7.28 12.42
CA ARG A 40 -23.03 6.23 12.73
C ARG A 40 -22.48 5.10 13.60
N VAL A 41 -21.20 4.80 13.47
CA VAL A 41 -20.57 3.65 14.14
C VAL A 41 -19.82 4.07 15.40
N PHE A 42 -19.18 5.25 15.36
CA PHE A 42 -18.32 5.73 16.44
C PHE A 42 -18.92 6.93 17.20
N GLY A 43 -20.11 7.40 16.81
CA GLY A 43 -20.81 8.50 17.48
C GLY A 43 -20.37 9.90 17.07
N GLY A 44 -19.52 10.03 16.08
CA GLY A 44 -19.02 11.31 15.56
C GLY A 44 -17.60 11.66 16.00
N LEU A 45 -17.03 12.66 15.36
CA LEU A 45 -15.64 13.05 15.57
C LEU A 45 -15.36 13.56 17.01
N ASP A 46 -16.35 14.23 17.62
CA ASP A 46 -16.18 14.90 18.91
C ASP A 46 -16.16 13.94 20.11
N VAL A 47 -16.63 12.70 19.92
CA VAL A 47 -16.63 11.68 20.97
C VAL A 47 -15.45 10.70 20.88
N LEU A 48 -14.59 10.87 19.86
CA LEU A 48 -13.42 10.01 19.71
C LEU A 48 -12.37 10.31 20.77
N ASP A 49 -11.79 9.26 21.33
CA ASP A 49 -10.67 9.39 22.27
C ASP A 49 -9.34 9.42 21.50
N PHE A 50 -8.88 10.62 21.15
CA PHE A 50 -7.57 10.82 20.54
C PHE A 50 -6.39 10.66 21.52
N GLY A 51 -6.65 10.44 22.80
CA GLY A 51 -5.62 10.13 23.80
C GLY A 51 -5.02 8.73 23.65
N ARG A 52 -5.76 7.82 22.99
CA ARG A 52 -5.38 6.41 22.80
C ARG A 52 -5.52 5.99 21.35
N LEU A 53 -4.59 5.14 20.86
CA LEU A 53 -4.69 4.61 19.49
C LEU A 53 -5.94 3.72 19.32
N GLU A 54 -6.31 3.01 20.36
CA GLU A 54 -7.47 2.13 20.40
C GLU A 54 -8.81 2.88 20.37
N GLY A 55 -8.82 4.18 20.67
CA GLY A 55 -9.98 5.06 20.57
C GLY A 55 -10.22 5.64 19.16
N LEU A 56 -9.30 5.40 18.23
CA LEU A 56 -9.44 5.88 16.86
C LEU A 56 -10.37 4.97 16.03
N PRO A 57 -11.09 5.52 15.05
CA PRO A 57 -11.92 4.72 14.15
C PRO A 57 -11.06 3.73 13.36
N PHE A 58 -11.47 2.49 13.32
CA PHE A 58 -10.89 1.46 12.47
C PHE A 58 -11.92 0.96 11.47
N LEU A 59 -11.48 0.70 10.25
CA LEU A 59 -12.35 0.21 9.19
C LEU A 59 -11.91 -1.16 8.70
N PRO A 60 -12.83 -2.11 8.52
CA PRO A 60 -12.54 -3.35 7.82
C PRO A 60 -12.09 -3.06 6.38
N VAL A 61 -11.02 -3.72 5.92
CA VAL A 61 -10.48 -3.55 4.56
C VAL A 61 -11.53 -3.91 3.49
N SER A 62 -12.50 -4.77 3.82
CA SER A 62 -13.61 -5.12 2.93
C SER A 62 -14.47 -3.92 2.51
N LEU A 63 -14.49 -2.83 3.28
CA LEU A 63 -15.23 -1.62 2.90
C LEU A 63 -14.70 -0.96 1.62
N PHE A 64 -13.42 -1.11 1.31
CA PHE A 64 -12.85 -0.65 0.04
C PHE A 64 -13.37 -1.43 -1.19
N LYS A 65 -14.13 -2.50 -0.99
CA LYS A 65 -14.85 -3.21 -2.07
C LYS A 65 -16.18 -2.55 -2.42
N THR A 66 -16.85 -1.95 -1.44
CA THR A 66 -18.24 -1.49 -1.54
C THR A 66 -18.38 0.03 -1.42
N HIS A 67 -17.38 0.72 -0.91
CA HIS A 67 -17.39 2.16 -0.69
C HIS A 67 -16.19 2.81 -1.35
N GLU A 68 -16.41 3.98 -1.92
CA GLU A 68 -15.32 4.83 -2.38
C GLU A 68 -14.79 5.64 -1.18
N LEU A 69 -13.74 5.10 -0.55
CA LEU A 69 -13.07 5.72 0.60
C LEU A 69 -11.86 6.51 0.09
N ARG A 70 -12.10 7.74 -0.36
CA ARG A 70 -11.11 8.62 -0.97
C ARG A 70 -11.28 10.05 -0.48
N SER A 71 -10.17 10.71 -0.16
CA SER A 71 -10.13 12.07 0.37
C SER A 71 -9.43 13.07 -0.56
N VAL A 72 -9.10 12.65 -1.78
CA VAL A 72 -8.53 13.51 -2.82
C VAL A 72 -9.42 13.51 -4.06
N PRO A 73 -9.49 14.62 -4.84
CA PRO A 73 -10.25 14.67 -6.08
C PRO A 73 -9.64 13.74 -7.15
N ASP A 74 -10.41 13.39 -8.18
CA ASP A 74 -9.97 12.51 -9.27
C ASP A 74 -8.68 12.99 -9.94
N ALA A 75 -8.53 14.30 -10.11
CA ALA A 75 -7.37 14.89 -10.76
C ALA A 75 -6.05 14.69 -9.98
N GLU A 76 -6.12 14.41 -8.68
CA GLU A 76 -4.95 14.19 -7.82
C GLU A 76 -4.64 12.70 -7.64
N VAL A 77 -5.48 11.79 -8.14
CA VAL A 77 -5.23 10.35 -8.07
C VAL A 77 -4.11 9.97 -9.04
N LEU A 78 -2.96 9.60 -8.49
CA LEU A 78 -1.83 9.10 -9.29
C LEU A 78 -2.09 7.69 -9.83
N LYS A 79 -2.66 6.81 -9.00
CA LYS A 79 -2.95 5.41 -9.34
C LYS A 79 -4.03 4.82 -8.44
N VAL A 80 -4.71 3.78 -8.94
CA VAL A 80 -5.63 2.98 -8.14
C VAL A 80 -5.05 1.58 -7.96
N LEU A 81 -4.83 1.17 -6.72
CA LEU A 81 -4.41 -0.19 -6.40
C LEU A 81 -5.66 -1.07 -6.23
N THR A 82 -5.66 -2.22 -6.88
CA THR A 82 -6.74 -3.21 -6.78
C THR A 82 -6.24 -4.49 -6.12
N SER A 83 -7.07 -5.10 -5.27
CA SER A 83 -6.78 -6.44 -4.76
C SER A 83 -6.92 -7.48 -5.88
N SER A 84 -6.18 -8.61 -5.74
CA SER A 84 -6.43 -9.79 -6.57
C SER A 84 -7.82 -10.34 -6.22
N GLY A 85 -8.83 -10.05 -7.05
CA GLY A 85 -10.15 -10.68 -6.92
C GLY A 85 -10.07 -12.14 -7.33
N THR A 86 -10.60 -13.06 -6.52
CA THR A 86 -10.98 -14.37 -7.01
C THR A 86 -12.14 -14.20 -7.98
N THR A 87 -12.21 -15.03 -9.02
CA THR A 87 -13.18 -14.94 -10.13
C THR A 87 -14.59 -14.68 -9.60
N GLY A 88 -15.20 -13.57 -10.01
CA GLY A 88 -16.58 -13.19 -9.62
C GLY A 88 -16.71 -12.36 -8.34
N GLN A 89 -15.63 -12.03 -7.60
CA GLN A 89 -15.71 -11.17 -6.43
C GLN A 89 -15.34 -9.72 -6.75
N GLN A 90 -16.03 -8.79 -6.07
CA GLN A 90 -15.73 -7.37 -6.13
C GLN A 90 -14.33 -7.09 -5.55
N VAL A 91 -13.46 -6.41 -6.31
CA VAL A 91 -12.10 -6.08 -5.88
C VAL A 91 -12.10 -4.83 -5.00
N SER A 92 -11.20 -4.77 -4.03
CA SER A 92 -10.94 -3.54 -3.29
C SER A 92 -10.24 -2.53 -4.20
N ARG A 93 -10.59 -1.25 -4.06
CA ARG A 93 -9.99 -0.14 -4.82
C ARG A 93 -9.46 0.90 -3.85
N VAL A 94 -8.15 1.14 -3.91
CA VAL A 94 -7.48 2.12 -3.05
C VAL A 94 -6.82 3.17 -3.95
N ALA A 95 -7.33 4.40 -3.90
CA ALA A 95 -6.73 5.52 -4.59
C ALA A 95 -5.46 5.98 -3.87
N VAL A 96 -4.41 6.27 -4.63
CA VAL A 96 -3.13 6.74 -4.13
C VAL A 96 -2.77 8.01 -4.88
N ASP A 97 -2.55 9.10 -4.16
CA ASP A 97 -2.05 10.36 -4.69
C ASP A 97 -0.51 10.36 -4.83
N ALA A 98 0.04 11.44 -5.39
CA ALA A 98 1.47 11.56 -5.64
C ALA A 98 2.29 11.58 -4.34
N GLU A 99 1.83 12.28 -3.31
CA GLU A 99 2.51 12.38 -2.01
C GLU A 99 2.56 11.02 -1.32
N THR A 100 1.42 10.34 -1.20
CA THR A 100 1.34 9.00 -0.63
C THR A 100 2.22 8.01 -1.39
N GLY A 101 2.22 8.06 -2.72
CA GLY A 101 3.07 7.21 -3.56
C GLY A 101 4.57 7.43 -3.32
N GLN A 102 4.99 8.68 -3.16
CA GLN A 102 6.39 9.03 -2.83
C GLN A 102 6.78 8.52 -1.44
N VAL A 103 5.93 8.75 -0.44
CA VAL A 103 6.18 8.28 0.95
C VAL A 103 6.26 6.76 1.00
N GLN A 104 5.34 6.04 0.35
CA GLN A 104 5.38 4.58 0.26
C GLN A 104 6.69 4.08 -0.34
N SER A 105 7.12 4.68 -1.45
CA SER A 105 8.38 4.31 -2.12
C SER A 105 9.59 4.59 -1.23
N ALA A 106 9.65 5.76 -0.59
CA ALA A 106 10.76 6.13 0.29
C ALA A 106 10.86 5.22 1.53
N VAL A 107 9.71 4.84 2.11
CA VAL A 107 9.65 3.89 3.24
C VAL A 107 10.10 2.51 2.80
N LEU A 108 9.59 2.02 1.66
CA LEU A 108 9.99 0.72 1.11
C LEU A 108 11.50 0.64 0.90
N VAL A 109 12.10 1.68 0.31
CA VAL A 109 13.56 1.75 0.11
C VAL A 109 14.31 1.63 1.44
N LYS A 110 13.93 2.42 2.44
CA LYS A 110 14.61 2.40 3.75
C LYS A 110 14.50 1.06 4.46
N VAL A 111 13.31 0.46 4.43
CA VAL A 111 13.07 -0.84 5.06
C VAL A 111 13.83 -1.94 4.32
N ALA A 112 13.74 -2.00 2.99
CA ALA A 112 14.42 -3.01 2.21
C ALA A 112 15.95 -2.91 2.33
N GLN A 113 16.52 -1.70 2.27
CA GLN A 113 17.96 -1.50 2.44
C GLN A 113 18.49 -1.89 3.83
N HIS A 114 17.64 -1.84 4.85
CA HIS A 114 18.04 -2.30 6.17
C HIS A 114 18.31 -3.83 6.20
N PHE A 115 17.52 -4.60 5.44
CA PHE A 115 17.63 -6.06 5.40
C PHE A 115 18.51 -6.59 4.26
N LEU A 116 18.43 -5.96 3.07
CA LEU A 116 19.10 -6.42 1.86
C LEU A 116 20.46 -5.73 1.63
N GLY A 117 20.78 -4.68 2.39
CA GLY A 117 21.92 -3.82 2.10
C GLY A 117 21.58 -2.78 1.02
N LYS A 118 22.62 -2.00 0.62
CA LYS A 118 22.46 -0.91 -0.36
C LYS A 118 22.80 -1.33 -1.79
N GLU A 119 23.41 -2.49 -1.95
CA GLU A 119 23.79 -3.00 -3.27
C GLU A 119 22.61 -3.63 -4.00
N ARG A 120 22.56 -3.43 -5.31
CA ARG A 120 21.53 -4.08 -6.12
C ARG A 120 21.99 -5.51 -6.43
N LEU A 121 21.11 -6.46 -6.16
CA LEU A 121 21.37 -7.89 -6.36
C LEU A 121 20.71 -8.41 -7.65
N PRO A 122 21.22 -9.49 -8.27
CA PRO A 122 20.50 -10.22 -9.31
C PRO A 122 19.10 -10.58 -8.80
N MET A 123 18.08 -10.41 -9.63
CA MET A 123 16.69 -10.57 -9.17
C MET A 123 15.92 -11.55 -10.05
N VAL A 124 15.48 -12.65 -9.46
CA VAL A 124 14.52 -13.56 -10.09
C VAL A 124 13.12 -13.23 -9.59
N ILE A 125 12.19 -12.99 -10.52
CA ILE A 125 10.79 -12.68 -10.24
C ILE A 125 9.96 -13.92 -10.58
N LEU A 126 9.29 -14.50 -9.57
CA LEU A 126 8.41 -15.67 -9.75
C LEU A 126 7.04 -15.22 -10.30
N ASP A 127 7.06 -14.61 -11.47
CA ASP A 127 5.89 -14.17 -12.22
C ASP A 127 6.25 -14.04 -13.70
N HIS A 128 5.28 -13.68 -14.55
CA HIS A 128 5.50 -13.38 -15.95
C HIS A 128 5.59 -11.87 -16.21
N ALA A 129 6.33 -11.46 -17.23
CA ALA A 129 6.56 -10.04 -17.51
C ALA A 129 5.29 -9.25 -17.83
N GLY A 130 4.22 -9.92 -18.27
CA GLY A 130 2.93 -9.30 -18.57
C GLY A 130 2.26 -8.62 -17.37
N VAL A 131 2.58 -9.06 -16.13
CA VAL A 131 1.96 -8.52 -14.90
C VAL A 131 2.23 -7.03 -14.66
N VAL A 132 3.27 -6.47 -15.28
CA VAL A 132 3.68 -5.05 -15.13
C VAL A 132 3.52 -4.23 -16.42
N LYS A 133 2.87 -4.78 -17.46
CA LYS A 133 2.71 -4.09 -18.75
C LYS A 133 1.71 -2.92 -18.71
N ASP A 134 0.62 -3.06 -17.94
CA ASP A 134 -0.37 -1.99 -17.82
C ASP A 134 0.06 -0.96 -16.76
N ARG A 135 0.50 0.21 -17.25
CA ARG A 135 0.99 1.30 -16.38
C ARG A 135 -0.12 2.08 -15.67
N HIS A 136 -1.35 1.96 -16.09
CA HIS A 136 -2.49 2.71 -15.56
C HIS A 136 -3.31 1.91 -14.54
N SER A 137 -3.20 0.59 -14.53
CA SER A 137 -3.96 -0.29 -13.64
C SER A 137 -3.10 -1.47 -13.19
N TYR A 138 -2.30 -1.26 -12.16
CA TYR A 138 -1.54 -2.36 -11.57
C TYR A 138 -2.39 -3.14 -10.57
N SER A 139 -2.36 -4.47 -10.67
CA SER A 139 -2.74 -5.31 -9.54
C SER A 139 -1.80 -5.06 -8.36
N ALA A 140 -2.23 -5.37 -7.13
CA ALA A 140 -1.36 -5.30 -5.95
C ALA A 140 -0.05 -6.10 -6.16
N ARG A 141 -0.13 -7.22 -6.90
CA ARG A 141 1.00 -8.07 -7.31
C ARG A 141 1.97 -7.29 -8.22
N GLY A 142 1.47 -6.67 -9.27
CA GLY A 142 2.30 -5.86 -10.19
C GLY A 142 2.95 -4.66 -9.49
N ALA A 143 2.20 -3.97 -8.62
CA ALA A 143 2.74 -2.88 -7.82
C ALA A 143 3.86 -3.34 -6.87
N GLY A 144 3.71 -4.53 -6.25
CA GLY A 144 4.73 -5.14 -5.42
C GLY A 144 6.01 -5.46 -6.19
N ILE A 145 5.87 -6.07 -7.37
CA ILE A 145 7.01 -6.39 -8.26
C ILE A 145 7.76 -5.11 -8.65
N LEU A 146 7.06 -4.07 -9.10
CA LEU A 146 7.68 -2.80 -9.47
C LEU A 146 8.36 -2.12 -8.28
N GLY A 147 7.73 -2.16 -7.11
CA GLY A 147 8.33 -1.64 -5.87
C GLY A 147 9.63 -2.35 -5.51
N MET A 148 9.70 -3.67 -5.67
CA MET A 148 10.89 -4.46 -5.36
C MET A 148 11.95 -4.43 -6.46
N ALA A 149 11.56 -4.23 -7.72
CA ALA A 149 12.49 -4.21 -8.86
C ALA A 149 13.59 -3.14 -8.75
N GLN A 150 13.34 -2.06 -7.99
CA GLN A 150 14.35 -1.04 -7.75
C GLN A 150 15.56 -1.54 -6.94
N PHE A 151 15.45 -2.66 -6.21
CA PHE A 151 16.54 -3.26 -5.44
C PHE A 151 17.32 -4.31 -6.22
N GLY A 152 16.83 -4.70 -7.41
CA GLY A 152 17.46 -5.66 -8.27
C GLY A 152 18.20 -5.02 -9.45
N TYR A 153 19.14 -5.76 -10.01
CA TYR A 153 19.66 -5.51 -11.36
C TYR A 153 19.41 -6.75 -12.23
N ARG A 154 19.24 -6.54 -13.54
CA ARG A 154 18.96 -7.61 -14.51
C ARG A 154 17.74 -8.47 -14.06
N PRO A 155 16.54 -7.89 -13.84
CA PRO A 155 15.40 -8.68 -13.38
C PRO A 155 15.05 -9.74 -14.43
N PHE A 156 14.92 -10.99 -13.99
CA PHE A 156 14.51 -12.12 -14.79
C PHE A 156 13.14 -12.61 -14.32
N TYR A 157 12.15 -12.66 -15.23
CA TYR A 157 10.83 -13.20 -14.95
C TYR A 157 10.85 -14.70 -15.23
N ALA A 158 10.70 -15.50 -14.20
CA ALA A 158 10.87 -16.95 -14.28
C ALA A 158 9.64 -17.68 -14.83
N LEU A 159 8.49 -17.02 -14.99
CA LEU A 159 7.29 -17.63 -15.54
C LEU A 159 6.97 -17.07 -16.93
N ARG A 160 6.44 -17.95 -17.80
CA ARG A 160 5.82 -17.60 -19.07
C ARG A 160 4.41 -17.07 -18.87
N GLU A 161 3.77 -16.57 -19.92
CA GLU A 161 2.40 -16.02 -19.84
C GLU A 161 1.36 -17.07 -19.44
N ASP A 162 1.60 -18.35 -19.72
CA ASP A 162 0.78 -19.49 -19.29
C ASP A 162 1.07 -19.97 -17.86
N MET A 163 1.90 -19.21 -17.11
CA MET A 163 2.34 -19.52 -15.75
C MET A 163 3.24 -20.75 -15.62
N SER A 164 3.70 -21.32 -16.74
CA SER A 164 4.74 -22.38 -16.71
C SER A 164 6.12 -21.78 -16.39
N LEU A 165 6.99 -22.59 -15.76
CA LEU A 165 8.36 -22.18 -15.44
C LEU A 165 9.23 -22.14 -16.70
N ASP A 166 9.97 -21.05 -16.89
CA ASP A 166 11.01 -20.95 -17.91
C ASP A 166 12.34 -21.54 -17.38
N GLU A 167 12.41 -22.86 -17.34
CA GLU A 167 13.58 -23.57 -16.82
C GLU A 167 14.86 -23.24 -17.61
N GLN A 168 14.75 -23.11 -18.94
CA GLN A 168 15.92 -22.83 -19.78
C GLN A 168 16.45 -21.41 -19.51
N GLY A 169 15.57 -20.42 -19.46
CA GLY A 169 15.95 -19.05 -19.13
C GLY A 169 16.52 -18.93 -17.72
N LEU A 170 15.93 -19.65 -16.75
CA LEU A 170 16.40 -19.65 -15.36
C LEU A 170 17.80 -20.26 -15.21
N ARG A 171 18.10 -21.33 -15.97
CA ARG A 171 19.45 -21.94 -15.96
C ARG A 171 20.51 -21.06 -16.63
N ALA A 172 20.10 -20.20 -17.59
CA ALA A 172 21.00 -19.29 -18.29
C ALA A 172 21.24 -17.98 -17.54
N TYR A 173 20.35 -17.62 -16.62
CA TYR A 173 20.42 -16.42 -15.78
C TYR A 173 21.48 -16.54 -14.70
#